data_42e9e1e055f051d3bacba14789bd970d
#
_entry.id   42e9e1e055f051d3bacba14789bd970d
#
_cell.length_a   1.000
_cell.length_b   1.000
_cell.length_c   1.000
_cell.angle_alpha   90.00
_cell.angle_beta   90.00
_cell.angle_gamma   90.00
#
_symmetry.space_group_name_H-M   'P 1'
#
loop_
_entity.id
_entity.type
_entity.pdbx_description
1 polymer ?
#
loop_
_entity_poly.entity_id
_entity_poly.type
_entity_poly.pdbx_seq_one_letter_code
_entity_poly.pdbx_strand_id
1 'polypeptide(L)'
;MTIIDELRRLALFVVLSLAQVLVFNHIHLFGYATLLLLVYFVVTFPRNYPRWAMLLWSFFLGLFADLFSNTPGMAAASLTLMAFVQPYLLNLFIPREAPENMRSAVATMGFGKFATFAFTLVFAYCVVFFTLEAFTFFNWVEWGLNIIGSTALTLALVLTLETIRK
;
A
#
# COMPACT_ATOMS: atom_id res chain seq x y z
N MET A 1 -1.17 22.94 1.65
CA MET A 1 -0.06 22.00 1.29
C MET A 1 1.24 22.76 1.30
N THR A 2 2.16 22.31 2.12
CA THR A 2 3.50 22.92 2.17
C THR A 2 4.42 22.16 1.22
N ILE A 3 5.40 22.87 0.65
CA ILE A 3 6.44 22.29 -0.22
C ILE A 3 7.17 21.14 0.51
N ILE A 4 7.29 21.25 1.83
CA ILE A 4 7.92 20.24 2.69
C ILE A 4 7.13 18.91 2.66
N ASP A 5 5.81 18.97 2.62
CA ASP A 5 4.97 17.78 2.57
C ASP A 5 5.11 17.05 1.23
N GLU A 6 5.22 17.79 0.14
CA GLU A 6 5.45 17.21 -1.18
C GLU A 6 6.86 16.61 -1.31
N LEU A 7 7.88 17.27 -0.74
CA LEU A 7 9.23 16.74 -0.69
C LEU A 7 9.32 15.44 0.13
N ARG A 8 8.60 15.36 1.25
CA ARG A 8 8.52 14.13 2.04
C ARG A 8 7.88 12.99 1.25
N ARG A 9 6.85 13.28 0.47
CA ARG A 9 6.20 12.27 -0.38
C ARG A 9 7.12 11.81 -1.49
N LEU A 10 7.81 12.74 -2.13
CA LEU A 10 8.80 12.40 -3.14
C LEU A 10 9.90 11.50 -2.55
N ALA A 11 10.39 11.83 -1.35
CA ALA A 11 11.36 11.01 -0.65
C ALA A 11 10.81 9.61 -0.33
N LEU A 12 9.58 9.51 0.17
CA LEU A 12 8.91 8.23 0.40
C LEU A 12 8.73 7.45 -0.90
N PHE A 13 8.34 8.10 -1.97
CA PHE A 13 8.21 7.49 -3.30
C PHE A 13 9.53 6.84 -3.73
N VAL A 14 10.62 7.59 -3.68
CA VAL A 14 11.95 7.09 -4.07
C VAL A 14 12.40 5.95 -3.16
N VAL A 15 12.29 6.13 -1.84
CA VAL A 15 12.71 5.11 -0.86
C VAL A 15 11.91 3.82 -1.01
N LEU A 16 10.59 3.91 -1.12
CA LEU A 16 9.73 2.73 -1.28
C LEU A 16 9.95 2.05 -2.62
N SER A 17 10.16 2.81 -3.69
CA SER A 17 10.46 2.25 -5.01
C SER A 17 11.78 1.48 -4.99
N LEU A 18 12.84 2.07 -4.42
CA LEU A 18 14.13 1.41 -4.29
C LEU A 18 14.05 0.19 -3.37
N ALA A 19 13.37 0.29 -2.24
CA ALA A 19 13.17 -0.82 -1.33
C ALA A 19 12.41 -1.97 -2.01
N GLN A 20 11.37 -1.67 -2.75
CA GLN A 20 10.59 -2.67 -3.48
C GLN A 20 11.43 -3.38 -4.54
N VAL A 21 12.23 -2.64 -5.31
CA VAL A 21 13.12 -3.20 -6.33
C VAL A 21 14.19 -4.11 -5.70
N LEU A 22 14.82 -3.65 -4.63
CA LEU A 22 15.84 -4.42 -3.93
C LEU A 22 15.27 -5.68 -3.29
N VAL A 23 14.09 -5.58 -2.68
CA VAL A 23 13.41 -6.70 -2.02
C VAL A 23 12.89 -7.72 -3.06
N PHE A 24 12.28 -7.25 -4.14
CA PHE A 24 11.73 -8.12 -5.18
C PHE A 24 12.81 -9.00 -5.85
N ASN A 25 14.01 -8.47 -6.00
CA ASN A 25 15.10 -9.21 -6.62
C ASN A 25 15.78 -10.22 -5.68
N HIS A 26 15.59 -10.12 -4.36
CA HIS A 26 16.39 -10.88 -3.39
C HIS A 26 15.61 -11.77 -2.45
N ILE A 27 14.31 -11.54 -2.23
CA ILE A 27 13.55 -12.25 -1.21
C ILE A 27 12.24 -12.82 -1.76
N HIS A 28 12.32 -14.03 -2.28
CA HIS A 28 11.18 -14.93 -2.37
C HIS A 28 11.14 -15.77 -1.10
N LEU A 29 10.59 -15.23 -0.02
CA LEU A 29 10.39 -15.98 1.22
C LEU A 29 9.43 -17.14 0.96
N PHE A 30 9.97 -18.37 0.98
CA PHE A 30 9.23 -19.62 0.78
C PHE A 30 8.49 -19.75 -0.57
N GLY A 31 8.76 -18.90 -1.55
CA GLY A 31 8.08 -18.94 -2.86
C GLY A 31 6.63 -18.46 -2.87
N TYR A 32 6.05 -18.15 -1.70
CA TYR A 32 4.64 -17.79 -1.57
C TYR A 32 4.39 -16.39 -1.03
N ALA A 33 5.37 -15.74 -0.41
CA ALA A 33 5.19 -14.43 0.19
C ALA A 33 6.05 -13.39 -0.53
N THR A 34 5.40 -12.42 -1.13
CA THR A 34 6.03 -11.23 -1.71
C THR A 34 5.78 -10.00 -0.85
N LEU A 35 6.81 -9.23 -0.64
CA LEU A 35 6.74 -8.00 0.14
C LEU A 35 6.19 -6.88 -0.73
N LEU A 36 5.01 -6.37 -0.39
CA LEU A 36 4.34 -5.32 -1.14
C LEU A 36 4.36 -3.99 -0.37
N LEU A 37 5.56 -3.43 -0.22
CA LEU A 37 5.76 -2.17 0.51
C LEU A 37 5.07 -0.96 -0.12
N LEU A 38 4.72 -1.04 -1.38
CA LEU A 38 4.12 0.07 -2.12
C LEU A 38 2.78 0.51 -1.55
N VAL A 39 2.04 -0.41 -0.94
CA VAL A 39 0.76 -0.09 -0.31
C VAL A 39 0.91 0.88 0.87
N TYR A 40 2.06 0.87 1.54
CA TYR A 40 2.36 1.82 2.61
C TYR A 40 2.27 3.28 2.14
N PHE A 41 2.70 3.55 0.92
CA PHE A 41 2.59 4.88 0.33
C PHE A 41 1.12 5.34 0.26
N VAL A 42 0.23 4.45 -0.16
CA VAL A 42 -1.22 4.73 -0.21
C VAL A 42 -1.79 4.93 1.19
N VAL A 43 -1.36 4.13 2.17
CA VAL A 43 -1.81 4.26 3.56
C VAL A 43 -1.45 5.62 4.16
N THR A 44 -0.32 6.21 3.78
CA THR A 44 0.18 7.48 4.36
C THR A 44 -0.52 8.73 3.86
N PHE A 45 -1.40 8.65 2.87
CA PHE A 45 -2.11 9.84 2.39
C PHE A 45 -3.05 10.42 3.45
N PRO A 46 -3.02 11.75 3.69
CA PRO A 46 -3.94 12.42 4.59
C PRO A 46 -5.34 12.51 4.00
N ARG A 47 -6.34 12.69 4.87
CA ARG A 47 -7.75 12.78 4.51
C ARG A 47 -8.05 13.87 3.47
N ASN A 48 -7.37 15.02 3.57
CA ASN A 48 -7.62 16.21 2.74
C ASN A 48 -6.76 16.28 1.47
N TYR A 49 -6.16 15.16 1.08
CA TYR A 49 -5.33 15.15 -0.14
C TYR A 49 -6.21 15.10 -1.40
N PRO A 50 -5.90 15.91 -2.45
CA PRO A 50 -6.69 15.88 -3.67
C PRO A 50 -6.64 14.49 -4.33
N ARG A 51 -7.81 13.96 -4.67
CA ARG A 51 -7.96 12.59 -5.19
C ARG A 51 -7.18 12.38 -6.49
N TRP A 52 -7.19 13.36 -7.38
CA TRP A 52 -6.48 13.27 -8.66
C TRP A 52 -4.97 13.12 -8.47
N ALA A 53 -4.40 13.87 -7.54
CA ALA A 53 -2.98 13.79 -7.22
C ALA A 53 -2.62 12.45 -6.56
N MET A 54 -3.47 11.95 -5.65
CA MET A 54 -3.29 10.64 -5.03
C MET A 54 -3.28 9.51 -6.07
N LEU A 55 -4.21 9.55 -7.02
CA LEU A 55 -4.28 8.58 -8.10
C LEU A 55 -3.05 8.63 -9.01
N LEU A 56 -2.60 9.84 -9.36
CA LEU A 56 -1.39 10.02 -10.17
C LEU A 56 -0.13 9.50 -9.46
N TRP A 57 0.06 9.86 -8.19
CA TRP A 57 1.21 9.38 -7.42
C TRP A 57 1.23 7.87 -7.32
N SER A 58 0.10 7.28 -7.02
CA SER A 58 -0.04 5.81 -6.90
C SER A 58 0.18 5.11 -8.24
N PHE A 59 -0.33 5.67 -9.31
CA PHE A 59 -0.12 5.15 -10.67
C PHE A 59 1.35 5.16 -11.06
N PHE A 60 2.03 6.29 -10.90
CA PHE A 60 3.46 6.38 -11.21
C PHE A 60 4.32 5.47 -10.35
N LEU A 61 4.00 5.36 -9.06
CA LEU A 61 4.70 4.44 -8.16
C LEU A 61 4.55 2.99 -8.61
N GLY A 62 3.32 2.59 -8.94
CA GLY A 62 3.04 1.25 -9.45
C GLY A 62 3.70 0.99 -10.80
N LEU A 63 3.64 1.98 -11.69
CA LEU A 63 4.29 1.88 -13.01
C LEU A 63 5.80 1.72 -12.89
N PHE A 64 6.42 2.48 -12.01
CA PHE A 64 7.85 2.38 -11.72
C PHE A 64 8.21 0.99 -11.19
N ALA A 65 7.44 0.47 -10.24
CA ALA A 65 7.63 -0.88 -9.72
C ALA A 65 7.46 -1.95 -10.82
N ASP A 66 6.47 -1.80 -11.68
CA ASP A 66 6.21 -2.73 -12.79
C ASP A 66 7.35 -2.78 -13.80
N LEU A 67 7.99 -1.64 -14.08
CA LEU A 67 9.15 -1.59 -14.98
C LEU A 67 10.32 -2.45 -14.47
N PHE A 68 10.56 -2.44 -13.16
CA PHE A 68 11.65 -3.21 -12.56
C PHE A 68 11.28 -4.66 -12.26
N SER A 69 10.00 -4.94 -12.06
CA SER A 69 9.52 -6.29 -11.72
C SER A 69 9.10 -7.11 -12.95
N ASN A 70 9.14 -6.51 -14.13
CA ASN A 70 8.70 -7.14 -15.38
C ASN A 70 7.23 -7.62 -15.34
N THR A 71 6.39 -6.90 -14.62
CA THR A 71 4.96 -7.18 -14.44
C THR A 71 4.13 -6.02 -15.00
N PRO A 72 3.92 -5.92 -16.31
CA PRO A 72 3.35 -4.73 -16.92
C PRO A 72 1.93 -4.44 -16.44
N GLY A 73 1.76 -3.33 -15.73
CA GLY A 73 0.46 -2.79 -15.32
C GLY A 73 -0.16 -3.37 -14.06
N MET A 74 0.38 -4.44 -13.49
CA MET A 74 -0.21 -5.09 -12.32
C MET A 74 -0.16 -4.22 -11.05
N ALA A 75 1.02 -3.75 -10.69
CA ALA A 75 1.18 -2.88 -9.52
C ALA A 75 0.54 -1.50 -9.76
N ALA A 76 0.65 -0.95 -10.96
CA ALA A 76 0.03 0.32 -11.31
C ALA A 76 -1.50 0.26 -11.16
N ALA A 77 -2.15 -0.76 -11.70
CA ALA A 77 -3.59 -0.96 -11.59
C ALA A 77 -4.03 -1.18 -10.13
N SER A 78 -3.32 -2.04 -9.41
CA SER A 78 -3.65 -2.36 -8.01
C SER A 78 -3.50 -1.15 -7.08
N LEU A 79 -2.41 -0.40 -7.19
CA LEU A 79 -2.17 0.80 -6.38
C LEU A 79 -3.16 1.92 -6.71
N THR A 80 -3.47 2.13 -7.97
CA THR A 80 -4.45 3.14 -8.39
C THR A 80 -5.83 2.81 -7.84
N LEU A 81 -6.23 1.54 -7.90
CA LEU A 81 -7.50 1.10 -7.32
C LEU A 81 -7.52 1.30 -5.81
N MET A 82 -6.43 0.95 -5.11
CA MET A 82 -6.32 1.16 -3.66
C MET A 82 -6.35 2.64 -3.30
N ALA A 83 -5.69 3.49 -4.06
CA ALA A 83 -5.75 4.93 -3.88
C ALA A 83 -7.16 5.49 -4.07
N PHE A 84 -7.93 4.91 -4.97
CA PHE A 84 -9.34 5.26 -5.15
C PHE A 84 -10.21 4.87 -3.94
N VAL A 85 -9.97 3.69 -3.39
CA VAL A 85 -10.74 3.12 -2.27
C VAL A 85 -10.32 3.70 -0.91
N GLN A 86 -9.05 4.06 -0.76
CA GLN A 86 -8.46 4.53 0.52
C GLN A 86 -9.25 5.65 1.22
N PRO A 87 -9.68 6.74 0.55
CA PRO A 87 -10.42 7.79 1.25
C PRO A 87 -11.77 7.33 1.80
N TYR A 88 -12.42 6.40 1.13
CA TYR A 88 -13.68 5.82 1.59
C TYR A 88 -13.49 4.97 2.84
N LEU A 89 -12.47 4.11 2.84
CA LEU A 89 -12.10 3.31 3.98
C LEU A 89 -11.66 4.18 5.17
N LEU A 90 -10.85 5.20 4.90
CA LEU A 90 -10.39 6.11 5.93
C LEU A 90 -11.55 6.82 6.64
N ASN A 91 -12.56 7.24 5.90
CA ASN A 91 -13.75 7.88 6.46
C ASN A 91 -14.61 6.95 7.33
N LEU A 92 -14.51 5.63 7.15
CA LEU A 92 -15.18 4.65 8.00
C LEU A 92 -14.53 4.55 9.39
N PHE A 93 -13.22 4.71 9.46
CA PHE A 93 -12.43 4.54 10.70
C PHE A 93 -12.19 5.85 11.45
N ILE A 94 -12.29 7.00 10.78
CA ILE A 94 -12.09 8.32 11.40
C ILE A 94 -13.43 8.91 11.83
N PRO A 95 -13.54 9.47 13.06
CA PRO A 95 -14.73 10.21 13.49
C PRO A 95 -15.03 11.39 12.55
N ARG A 96 -16.30 11.69 12.36
CA ARG A 96 -16.73 12.80 11.48
C ARG A 96 -16.20 14.17 11.93
N GLU A 97 -15.94 14.32 13.21
CA GLU A 97 -15.43 15.55 13.85
C GLU A 97 -13.90 15.68 13.79
N ALA A 98 -13.21 14.70 13.22
CA ALA A 98 -11.74 14.73 13.12
C ALA A 98 -11.26 15.83 12.17
N PRO A 99 -10.12 16.49 12.46
CA PRO A 99 -9.57 17.53 11.61
C PRO A 99 -9.32 17.01 10.18
N GLU A 100 -9.59 17.85 9.20
CA GLU A 100 -9.41 17.51 7.78
C GLU A 100 -7.97 17.13 7.42
N ASN A 101 -6.99 17.69 8.12
CA ASN A 101 -5.58 17.42 7.93
C ASN A 101 -5.07 16.14 8.60
N MET A 102 -5.97 15.32 9.14
CA MET A 102 -5.61 14.12 9.86
C MET A 102 -4.94 13.10 8.93
N ARG A 103 -3.74 12.68 9.29
CA ARG A 103 -3.03 11.62 8.59
C ARG A 103 -3.43 10.26 9.13
N SER A 104 -3.43 9.26 8.27
CA SER A 104 -3.58 7.87 8.69
C SER A 104 -2.30 7.44 9.42
N ALA A 105 -2.32 7.49 10.73
CA ALA A 105 -1.18 7.11 11.55
C ALA A 105 -1.65 6.49 12.87
N VAL A 106 -0.82 5.63 13.45
CA VAL A 106 -1.08 5.06 14.77
C VAL A 106 -1.23 6.16 15.83
N ALA A 107 -0.46 7.23 15.70
CA ALA A 107 -0.51 8.36 16.64
C ALA A 107 -1.85 9.13 16.62
N THR A 108 -2.54 9.16 15.48
CA THR A 108 -3.78 9.91 15.29
C THR A 108 -5.03 9.06 15.47
N MET A 109 -5.01 7.82 15.02
CA MET A 109 -6.18 6.93 15.02
C MET A 109 -6.20 5.94 16.19
N GLY A 110 -5.05 5.72 16.83
CA GLY A 110 -4.85 4.63 17.75
C GLY A 110 -4.45 3.32 17.05
N PHE A 111 -3.72 2.46 17.75
CA PHE A 111 -3.15 1.24 17.16
C PHE A 111 -4.22 0.29 16.59
N GLY A 112 -5.31 0.06 17.31
CA GLY A 112 -6.37 -0.87 16.88
C GLY A 112 -7.07 -0.44 15.60
N LYS A 113 -7.46 0.83 15.50
CA LYS A 113 -8.14 1.36 14.31
C LYS A 113 -7.20 1.42 13.11
N PHE A 114 -5.97 1.86 13.31
CA PHE A 114 -4.96 1.89 12.27
C PHE A 114 -4.63 0.49 11.76
N ALA A 115 -4.46 -0.47 12.66
CA ALA A 115 -4.19 -1.86 12.29
C ALA A 115 -5.33 -2.47 11.44
N THR A 116 -6.59 -2.23 11.81
CA THR A 116 -7.75 -2.69 11.04
C THR A 116 -7.83 -2.02 9.68
N PHE A 117 -7.62 -0.72 9.62
CA PHE A 117 -7.57 0.04 8.37
C PHE A 117 -6.46 -0.46 7.44
N ALA A 118 -5.24 -0.57 7.96
CA ALA A 118 -4.10 -1.07 7.21
C ALA A 118 -4.30 -2.51 6.74
N PHE A 119 -4.83 -3.38 7.59
CA PHE A 119 -5.16 -4.75 7.24
C PHE A 119 -6.15 -4.82 6.07
N THR A 120 -7.24 -4.07 6.15
CA THR A 120 -8.26 -4.04 5.08
C THR A 120 -7.66 -3.57 3.75
N LEU A 121 -6.86 -2.51 3.79
CA LEU A 121 -6.24 -1.95 2.59
C LEU A 121 -5.19 -2.89 2.00
N VAL A 122 -4.31 -3.45 2.83
CA VAL A 122 -3.28 -4.41 2.41
C VAL A 122 -3.91 -5.68 1.85
N PHE A 123 -4.92 -6.21 2.52
CA PHE A 123 -5.63 -7.40 2.07
C PHE A 123 -6.29 -7.18 0.70
N ALA A 124 -7.00 -6.06 0.53
CA ALA A 124 -7.61 -5.70 -0.74
C ALA A 124 -6.56 -5.54 -1.85
N TYR A 125 -5.44 -4.90 -1.55
CA TYR A 125 -4.32 -4.77 -2.48
C TYR A 125 -3.77 -6.14 -2.91
N CYS A 126 -3.52 -7.02 -1.95
CA CYS A 126 -3.02 -8.36 -2.25
C CYS A 126 -4.01 -9.16 -3.09
N VAL A 127 -5.30 -9.11 -2.78
CA VAL A 127 -6.34 -9.78 -3.56
C VAL A 127 -6.33 -9.30 -5.01
N VAL A 128 -6.33 -8.00 -5.23
CA VAL A 128 -6.32 -7.41 -6.57
C VAL A 128 -5.04 -7.77 -7.32
N PHE A 129 -3.89 -7.61 -6.67
CA PHE A 129 -2.59 -7.87 -7.29
C PHE A 129 -2.44 -9.33 -7.72
N PHE A 130 -2.72 -10.26 -6.82
CA PHE A 130 -2.59 -11.69 -7.13
C PHE A 130 -3.68 -12.21 -8.06
N THR A 131 -4.85 -11.60 -8.06
CA THR A 131 -5.90 -11.91 -9.05
C THR A 131 -5.46 -11.50 -10.45
N LEU A 132 -4.83 -10.35 -10.61
CA LEU A 132 -4.27 -9.92 -11.88
C LEU A 132 -3.07 -10.78 -12.32
N GLU A 133 -2.24 -11.21 -11.37
CA GLU A 133 -1.11 -12.09 -11.63
C GLU A 133 -1.56 -13.49 -12.04
N ALA A 134 -2.56 -14.04 -11.36
CA ALA A 134 -3.12 -15.36 -11.58
C ALA A 134 -4.24 -15.37 -12.62
N PHE A 135 -4.08 -14.72 -13.75
CA PHE A 135 -5.09 -14.51 -14.79
C PHE A 135 -5.85 -15.78 -15.23
N THR A 136 -5.28 -16.95 -14.94
CA THR A 136 -5.88 -18.25 -15.19
C THR A 136 -6.09 -19.04 -13.90
N PHE A 137 -6.90 -18.69 -13.01
CA PHE A 137 -7.30 -19.37 -11.76
C PHE A 137 -7.01 -20.88 -11.63
N PHE A 138 -5.83 -21.33 -12.06
CA PHE A 138 -5.49 -22.75 -12.18
C PHE A 138 -5.13 -23.38 -10.82
N ASN A 139 -4.65 -22.58 -9.84
CA ASN A 139 -4.26 -23.04 -8.51
C ASN A 139 -4.86 -22.14 -7.43
N TRP A 140 -6.07 -22.44 -7.00
CA TRP A 140 -6.76 -21.72 -5.92
C TRP A 140 -6.01 -21.75 -4.60
N VAL A 141 -5.33 -22.88 -4.31
CA VAL A 141 -4.57 -23.06 -3.08
C VAL A 141 -3.35 -22.15 -3.05
N GLU A 142 -2.57 -22.10 -4.12
CA GLU A 142 -1.42 -21.21 -4.23
C GLU A 142 -1.83 -19.75 -4.20
N TRP A 143 -2.90 -19.39 -4.88
CA TRP A 143 -3.47 -18.05 -4.87
C TRP A 143 -3.84 -17.62 -3.45
N GLY A 144 -4.56 -18.46 -2.70
CA GLY A 144 -4.93 -18.19 -1.31
C GLY A 144 -3.73 -18.08 -0.39
N LEU A 145 -2.74 -18.97 -0.51
CA LEU A 145 -1.51 -18.96 0.27
C LEU A 145 -0.69 -17.69 -0.01
N ASN A 146 -0.57 -17.29 -1.26
CA ASN A 146 0.13 -16.06 -1.64
C ASN A 146 -0.53 -14.82 -1.03
N ILE A 147 -1.84 -14.74 -1.07
CA ILE A 147 -2.60 -13.62 -0.47
C ILE A 147 -2.37 -13.57 1.04
N ILE A 148 -2.56 -14.68 1.73
CA ILE A 148 -2.42 -14.75 3.19
C ILE A 148 -0.99 -14.43 3.62
N GLY A 149 0.00 -15.06 3.02
CA GLY A 149 1.41 -14.85 3.33
C GLY A 149 1.86 -13.42 3.05
N SER A 150 1.52 -12.89 1.88
CA SER A 150 1.87 -11.52 1.50
C SER A 150 1.16 -10.47 2.35
N THR A 151 -0.11 -10.69 2.69
CA THR A 151 -0.87 -9.80 3.59
C THR A 151 -0.25 -9.76 4.96
N ALA A 152 0.05 -10.92 5.56
CA ALA A 152 0.66 -11.01 6.88
C ALA A 152 2.03 -10.31 6.91
N LEU A 153 2.88 -10.59 5.94
CA LEU A 153 4.22 -10.01 5.85
C LEU A 153 4.18 -8.50 5.63
N THR A 154 3.37 -8.03 4.69
CA THR A 154 3.23 -6.61 4.37
C THR A 154 2.62 -5.85 5.53
N LEU A 155 1.61 -6.41 6.19
CA LEU A 155 0.98 -5.80 7.36
C LEU A 155 1.97 -5.67 8.52
N ALA A 156 2.75 -6.71 8.79
CA ALA A 156 3.80 -6.66 9.82
C ALA A 156 4.80 -5.54 9.55
N LEU A 157 5.22 -5.37 8.31
CA LEU A 157 6.13 -4.29 7.91
C LEU A 157 5.50 -2.90 7.99
N VAL A 158 4.27 -2.75 7.53
CA VAL A 158 3.54 -1.47 7.61
C VAL A 158 3.39 -1.03 9.05
N LEU A 159 2.99 -1.94 9.94
CA LEU A 159 2.85 -1.66 11.37
C LEU A 159 4.21 -1.33 12.02
N THR A 160 5.26 -2.05 11.66
CA THR A 160 6.61 -1.80 12.16
C THR A 160 7.13 -0.43 11.73
N LEU A 161 7.00 -0.10 10.45
CA LEU A 161 7.40 1.19 9.90
C LEU A 161 6.65 2.35 10.56
N GLU A 162 5.36 2.20 10.78
CA GLU A 162 4.56 3.22 11.41
C GLU A 162 4.89 3.38 12.90
N THR A 163 5.23 2.29 13.59
CA THR A 163 5.69 2.34 14.98
C THR A 163 7.03 3.04 15.12
N ILE A 164 7.95 2.80 14.18
CA ILE A 164 9.27 3.48 14.15
C ILE A 164 9.11 4.98 13.84
N ARG A 165 8.18 5.31 12.94
CA ARG A 165 7.90 6.69 12.57
C ARG A 165 7.31 7.53 13.71
N LYS A 166 6.73 6.89 14.68
CA LYS A 166 6.20 7.52 15.88
C LYS A 166 7.30 8.11 16.74
#